data_894c81c259cb091ac061b57fa604fc5e
#
_entry.id   894c81c259cb091ac061b57fa604fc5e
#
_cell.length_a   1.000
_cell.length_b   1.000
_cell.length_c   1.000
_cell.angle_alpha   90.00
_cell.angle_beta   90.00
_cell.angle_gamma   90.00
#
_symmetry.space_group_name_H-M   'P 1'
#
loop_
_entity.id
_entity.type
_entity.pdbx_description
1 polymer ?
#
loop_
_entity_poly.entity_id
_entity_poly.type
_entity_poly.pdbx_seq_one_letter_code
_entity_poly.pdbx_strand_id
1 'polypeptide(L)'
;MIALSPATRIFLASGPTDLRKSFEGLSDLVRHQCKEDPLSGHLFVFANRRKNRLKILFWDGSGLWVCAKRLERGCFCWPKTTEPGALRIVAEELTLLLGGIDLEQTRQRPWWRQAA
;
A
#
# COMPACT_ATOMS: atom_id res chain seq x y z
N MET A 1 -6.71 14.70 -4.02
CA MET A 1 -7.27 13.74 -3.04
C MET A 1 -7.73 12.49 -3.75
N ILE A 2 -7.48 11.35 -3.14
CA ILE A 2 -7.87 10.06 -3.72
C ILE A 2 -9.35 9.85 -3.48
N ALA A 3 -10.12 9.69 -4.56
CA ALA A 3 -11.53 9.36 -4.47
C ALA A 3 -11.69 7.86 -4.65
N LEU A 4 -12.23 7.19 -3.63
CA LEU A 4 -12.47 5.75 -3.66
C LEU A 4 -13.92 5.47 -3.98
N SER A 5 -14.16 4.56 -4.91
CA SER A 5 -15.50 4.03 -5.18
C SER A 5 -15.57 2.59 -4.64
N PRO A 6 -16.79 2.03 -4.50
CA PRO A 6 -16.91 0.62 -4.09
C PRO A 6 -16.23 -0.34 -5.06
N ALA A 7 -16.06 0.05 -6.32
CA ALA A 7 -15.38 -0.78 -7.32
C ALA A 7 -13.86 -0.68 -7.26
N THR A 8 -13.31 0.30 -6.55
CA THR A 8 -11.87 0.47 -6.44
C THR A 8 -11.26 -0.59 -5.54
N ARG A 9 -10.31 -1.33 -6.06
CA ARG A 9 -9.58 -2.32 -5.29
C ARG A 9 -8.27 -1.72 -4.79
N ILE A 10 -7.79 -2.24 -3.67
CA ILE A 10 -6.57 -1.76 -3.03
C ILE A 10 -5.65 -2.94 -2.83
N PHE A 11 -4.44 -2.84 -3.36
CA PHE A 11 -3.44 -3.90 -3.29
C PHE A 11 -2.21 -3.41 -2.53
N LEU A 12 -1.76 -4.19 -1.55
CA LEU A 12 -0.49 -3.96 -0.87
C LEU A 12 0.56 -4.89 -1.44
N ALA A 13 1.66 -4.32 -1.92
CA ALA A 13 2.77 -5.13 -2.41
C ALA A 13 3.37 -5.94 -1.27
N SER A 14 3.61 -7.23 -1.49
CA SER A 14 4.29 -8.09 -0.55
C SER A 14 5.76 -7.71 -0.48
N GLY A 15 6.33 -7.72 0.72
CA GLY A 15 7.72 -7.42 0.91
C GLY A 15 8.08 -5.95 0.71
N PRO A 16 9.34 -5.60 1.00
CA PRO A 16 9.79 -4.23 0.89
C PRO A 16 10.01 -3.81 -0.56
N THR A 17 9.79 -2.53 -0.82
CA THR A 17 9.98 -1.91 -2.13
C THR A 17 11.04 -0.81 -2.02
N ASP A 18 11.89 -0.70 -3.03
CA ASP A 18 12.78 0.44 -3.16
C ASP A 18 11.98 1.66 -3.59
N LEU A 19 11.70 2.57 -2.66
CA LEU A 19 10.84 3.71 -2.91
C LEU A 19 11.55 4.87 -3.62
N ARG A 20 12.79 4.66 -4.09
CA ARG A 20 13.38 5.57 -5.08
C ARG A 20 12.67 5.42 -6.42
N LYS A 21 12.00 4.30 -6.65
CA LYS A 21 11.16 4.10 -7.82
C LYS A 21 9.98 5.08 -7.80
N SER A 22 9.61 5.54 -8.97
CA SER A 22 8.47 6.43 -9.14
C SER A 22 7.52 5.84 -10.19
N PHE A 23 6.91 6.68 -11.05
CA PHE A 23 5.83 6.26 -11.94
C PHE A 23 6.13 4.98 -12.72
N GLU A 24 7.24 4.94 -13.45
CA GLU A 24 7.56 3.82 -14.31
C GLU A 24 8.00 2.59 -13.52
N GLY A 25 8.89 2.77 -12.56
CA GLY A 25 9.38 1.67 -11.73
C GLY A 25 8.26 1.02 -10.92
N LEU A 26 7.35 1.82 -10.36
CA LEU A 26 6.23 1.29 -9.60
C LEU A 26 5.21 0.64 -10.53
N SER A 27 4.98 1.20 -11.72
CA SER A 27 4.11 0.57 -12.73
C SER A 27 4.62 -0.80 -13.13
N ASP A 28 5.93 -0.94 -13.30
CA ASP A 28 6.54 -2.22 -13.61
C ASP A 28 6.31 -3.25 -12.48
N LEU A 29 6.41 -2.81 -11.23
CA LEU A 29 6.12 -3.69 -10.11
C LEU A 29 4.65 -4.13 -10.08
N VAL A 30 3.73 -3.23 -10.42
CA VAL A 30 2.31 -3.60 -10.53
C VAL A 30 2.13 -4.70 -11.57
N ARG A 31 2.75 -4.56 -12.73
CA ARG A 31 2.63 -5.57 -13.80
C ARG A 31 3.29 -6.88 -13.44
N HIS A 32 4.51 -6.84 -12.92
CA HIS A 32 5.34 -8.03 -12.76
C HIS A 32 5.19 -8.68 -11.38
N GLN A 33 5.05 -7.90 -10.33
CA GLN A 33 4.90 -8.45 -8.98
C GLN A 33 3.44 -8.66 -8.62
N CYS A 34 2.60 -7.65 -8.82
CA CYS A 34 1.19 -7.71 -8.42
C CYS A 34 0.33 -8.42 -9.46
N LYS A 35 0.82 -8.56 -10.70
CA LYS A 35 0.08 -9.17 -11.81
C LYS A 35 -1.23 -8.44 -12.11
N GLU A 36 -1.18 -7.10 -12.02
CA GLU A 36 -2.31 -6.22 -12.24
C GLU A 36 -1.96 -5.16 -13.28
N ASP A 37 -2.95 -4.41 -13.71
CA ASP A 37 -2.78 -3.31 -14.65
C ASP A 37 -2.64 -2.00 -13.89
N PRO A 38 -1.49 -1.28 -14.00
CA PRO A 38 -1.33 0.00 -13.31
C PRO A 38 -2.32 1.07 -13.80
N LEU A 39 -2.92 0.91 -14.97
CA LEU A 39 -3.92 1.84 -15.51
C LEU A 39 -5.35 1.43 -15.19
N SER A 40 -5.54 0.51 -14.25
CA SER A 40 -6.86 -0.02 -13.90
C SER A 40 -7.70 0.96 -13.07
N GLY A 41 -7.08 1.96 -12.46
CA GLY A 41 -7.74 2.83 -11.49
C GLY A 41 -7.70 2.31 -10.06
N HIS A 42 -7.21 1.09 -9.85
CA HIS A 42 -7.04 0.55 -8.51
C HIS A 42 -5.82 1.17 -7.84
N LEU A 43 -5.78 1.10 -6.50
CA LEU A 43 -4.66 1.63 -5.72
C LEU A 43 -3.64 0.55 -5.47
N PHE A 44 -2.36 0.92 -5.65
CA PHE A 44 -1.25 0.01 -5.39
C PHE A 44 -0.33 0.66 -4.37
N VAL A 45 -0.13 0.00 -3.22
CA VAL A 45 0.55 0.56 -2.07
C VAL A 45 1.85 -0.19 -1.83
N PHE A 46 2.93 0.56 -1.73
CA PHE A 46 4.29 0.03 -1.57
C PHE A 46 4.91 0.64 -0.32
N ALA A 47 5.71 -0.13 0.40
CA ALA A 47 6.40 0.37 1.57
C ALA A 47 7.88 -0.01 1.51
N ASN A 48 8.71 0.82 2.15
CA ASN A 48 10.13 0.51 2.30
C ASN A 48 10.36 -0.57 3.36
N ARG A 49 11.59 -1.02 3.50
CA ARG A 49 11.95 -2.09 4.45
C ARG A 49 11.63 -1.71 5.90
N ARG A 50 11.87 -0.46 6.27
CA ARG A 50 11.62 0.04 7.64
C ARG A 50 10.14 0.24 7.93
N LYS A 51 9.27 0.23 6.91
CA LYS A 51 7.84 0.51 7.05
C LYS A 51 7.53 1.88 7.63
N ASN A 52 8.39 2.85 7.38
CA ASN A 52 8.16 4.24 7.78
C ASN A 52 7.89 5.17 6.62
N ARG A 53 7.98 4.66 5.39
CA ARG A 53 7.62 5.38 4.16
C ARG A 53 6.78 4.48 3.28
N LEU A 54 5.78 5.07 2.63
CA LEU A 54 4.99 4.36 1.63
C LEU A 54 4.71 5.27 0.44
N LYS A 55 4.40 4.62 -0.68
CA LYS A 55 3.91 5.29 -1.89
C LYS A 55 2.67 4.57 -2.38
N ILE A 56 1.74 5.35 -2.92
CA ILE A 56 0.52 4.82 -3.55
C ILE A 56 0.54 5.26 -4.99
N LEU A 57 0.42 4.30 -5.91
CA LEU A 57 0.33 4.53 -7.35
C LEU A 57 -1.11 4.28 -7.77
N PHE A 58 -1.68 5.19 -8.57
CA PHE A 58 -3.00 4.98 -9.17
C PHE A 58 -3.19 5.82 -10.42
N TRP A 59 -4.07 5.35 -11.29
CA TRP A 59 -4.46 6.02 -12.55
C TRP A 59 -5.82 6.67 -12.35
N ASP A 60 -5.94 7.96 -12.72
CA ASP A 60 -7.18 8.72 -12.52
C ASP A 60 -8.01 8.90 -13.79
N GLY A 61 -7.63 8.26 -14.87
CA GLY A 61 -8.27 8.37 -16.17
C GLY A 61 -7.50 9.24 -17.16
N SER A 62 -6.63 10.12 -16.68
CA SER A 62 -5.81 10.98 -17.52
C SER A 62 -4.33 10.92 -17.20
N GLY A 63 -3.96 10.42 -16.04
CA GLY A 63 -2.56 10.35 -15.65
C GLY A 63 -2.35 9.48 -14.43
N LEU A 64 -1.08 9.17 -14.19
CA LEU A 64 -0.66 8.41 -13.01
C LEU A 64 -0.34 9.36 -11.86
N TRP A 65 -0.78 8.97 -10.68
CA TRP A 65 -0.46 9.64 -9.42
C TRP A 65 0.45 8.76 -8.59
N VAL A 66 1.44 9.39 -7.96
CA VAL A 66 2.22 8.77 -6.89
C VAL A 66 2.07 9.67 -5.67
N CYS A 67 1.42 9.14 -4.65
CA CYS A 67 1.28 9.81 -3.36
C CYS A 67 2.28 9.18 -2.39
N ALA A 68 2.98 10.00 -1.63
CA ALA A 68 3.99 9.53 -0.70
C ALA A 68 3.67 9.99 0.71
N LYS A 69 3.92 9.10 1.68
CA LYS A 69 3.80 9.44 3.10
C LYS A 69 5.02 8.93 3.85
N ARG A 70 5.55 9.78 4.72
CA ARG A 70 6.61 9.43 5.65
C ARG A 70 6.08 9.61 7.07
N LEU A 71 6.17 8.56 7.89
CA LEU A 71 5.83 8.68 9.31
C LEU A 71 6.99 9.32 10.04
N GLU A 72 6.69 10.31 10.88
CA GLU A 72 7.70 10.95 11.72
C GLU A 72 8.06 10.06 12.91
N ARG A 73 7.12 9.21 13.36
CA ARG A 73 7.34 8.28 14.46
C ARG A 73 6.63 6.97 14.16
N GLY A 74 7.22 5.87 14.64
CA GLY A 74 6.63 4.55 14.48
C GLY A 74 6.74 4.01 13.06
N CYS A 75 5.88 3.08 12.74
CA CYS A 75 5.87 2.43 11.44
C CYS A 75 4.47 2.08 11.00
N PHE A 76 4.31 1.83 9.70
CA PHE A 76 3.09 1.26 9.16
C PHE A 76 2.99 -0.19 9.57
N CYS A 77 1.81 -0.59 10.03
CA CYS A 77 1.56 -1.98 10.43
C CYS A 77 1.24 -2.81 9.19
N TRP A 78 2.29 -3.33 8.54
CA TRP A 78 2.14 -4.06 7.29
C TRP A 78 1.67 -5.48 7.57
N PRO A 79 0.61 -5.95 6.91
CA PRO A 79 0.15 -7.31 7.12
C PRO A 79 1.21 -8.33 6.70
N LYS A 80 1.34 -9.38 7.48
CA LYS A 80 2.20 -10.49 7.11
C LYS A 80 1.45 -11.40 6.16
N THR A 81 2.13 -11.81 5.10
CA THR A 81 1.59 -12.76 4.14
C THR A 81 2.69 -13.66 3.63
N THR A 82 2.36 -14.92 3.40
CA THR A 82 3.24 -15.87 2.72
C THR A 82 3.03 -15.86 1.22
N GLU A 83 1.96 -15.20 0.75
CA GLU A 83 1.64 -15.10 -0.67
C GLU A 83 2.58 -14.11 -1.33
N PRO A 84 3.23 -14.49 -2.45
CA PRO A 84 3.98 -13.52 -3.23
C PRO A 84 3.04 -12.56 -3.96
N GLY A 85 3.57 -11.41 -4.34
CA GLY A 85 2.82 -10.47 -5.18
C GLY A 85 2.16 -9.37 -4.40
N ALA A 86 0.87 -9.49 -4.13
CA ALA A 86 0.12 -8.44 -3.47
C ALA A 86 -1.00 -9.01 -2.62
N LEU A 87 -1.32 -8.28 -1.54
CA LEU A 87 -2.44 -8.58 -0.68
C LEU A 87 -3.53 -7.54 -0.91
N ARG A 88 -4.76 -8.02 -1.13
CA ARG A 88 -5.90 -7.13 -1.30
C ARG A 88 -6.49 -6.73 0.05
N ILE A 89 -6.75 -5.42 0.22
CA ILE A 89 -7.36 -4.90 1.44
C ILE A 89 -8.57 -4.05 1.08
N VAL A 90 -9.39 -3.75 2.09
CA VAL A 90 -10.56 -2.87 1.93
C VAL A 90 -10.22 -1.45 2.37
N ALA A 91 -11.08 -0.48 2.02
CA ALA A 91 -10.82 0.93 2.25
C ALA A 91 -10.60 1.26 3.73
N GLU A 92 -11.36 0.63 4.62
CA GLU A 92 -11.22 0.84 6.06
C GLU A 92 -9.86 0.38 6.56
N GLU A 93 -9.35 -0.71 6.00
CA GLU A 93 -8.01 -1.22 6.33
C GLU A 93 -6.92 -0.26 5.84
N LEU A 94 -7.12 0.34 4.67
CA LEU A 94 -6.18 1.35 4.17
C LEU A 94 -6.10 2.55 5.12
N THR A 95 -7.24 3.01 5.61
CA THR A 95 -7.28 4.12 6.56
C THR A 95 -6.46 3.80 7.82
N LEU A 96 -6.63 2.58 8.36
CA LEU A 96 -5.88 2.13 9.52
C LEU A 96 -4.39 2.01 9.22
N LEU A 97 -4.05 1.47 8.05
CA LEU A 97 -2.65 1.36 7.62
C LEU A 97 -1.98 2.73 7.55
N LEU A 98 -2.65 3.70 6.92
CA LEU A 98 -2.07 5.02 6.71
C LEU A 98 -1.80 5.77 8.01
N GLY A 99 -2.54 5.45 9.08
CA GLY A 99 -2.32 6.05 10.40
C GLY A 99 -1.02 5.61 11.05
N GLY A 100 -0.56 4.41 10.73
CA GLY A 100 0.64 3.86 11.33
C GLY A 100 0.46 3.48 12.78
N ILE A 101 1.53 2.99 13.40
CA ILE A 101 1.57 2.62 14.81
C ILE A 101 2.87 3.16 15.40
N ASP A 102 2.76 3.87 16.52
CA ASP A 102 3.91 4.20 17.33
C ASP A 102 4.10 3.07 18.35
N LEU A 103 5.13 2.26 18.13
CA LEU A 103 5.38 1.05 18.90
C LEU A 103 5.64 1.32 20.38
N GLU A 104 6.03 2.54 20.75
CA GLU A 104 6.25 2.91 22.14
C GLU A 104 4.97 3.20 22.89
N GLN A 105 3.90 3.52 22.18
CA GLN A 105 2.67 4.01 22.79
C GLN A 105 1.47 3.11 22.59
N THR A 106 1.56 2.11 21.74
CA THR A 106 0.40 1.33 21.41
C THR A 106 0.64 -0.16 21.53
N ARG A 107 -0.42 -0.85 21.98
CA ARG A 107 -0.51 -2.31 21.96
C ARG A 107 -1.66 -2.72 21.07
N GLN A 108 -2.00 -1.90 20.10
CA GLN A 108 -3.11 -2.16 19.21
C GLN A 108 -2.91 -3.47 18.47
N ARG A 109 -3.99 -4.23 18.33
CA ARG A 109 -3.97 -5.45 17.54
C ARG A 109 -3.73 -5.12 16.07
N PRO A 110 -3.13 -6.06 15.31
CA PRO A 110 -3.07 -5.90 13.87
C PRO A 110 -4.47 -5.65 13.30
N TRP A 111 -4.55 -4.71 12.38
CA TRP A 111 -5.83 -4.32 11.76
C TRP A 111 -6.23 -5.25 10.62
N TRP A 112 -5.30 -5.99 10.04
CA TRP A 112 -5.60 -6.88 8.92
C TRP A 112 -6.33 -8.12 9.40
N ARG A 113 -7.08 -8.70 8.48
CA ARG A 113 -7.84 -9.90 8.81
C ARG A 113 -6.90 -11.06 9.12
N GLN A 114 -7.19 -11.70 10.24
CA GLN A 114 -6.50 -12.92 10.59
C GLN A 114 -7.41 -14.09 10.23
N ALA A 115 -6.81 -15.22 9.91
CA ALA A 115 -7.57 -16.44 9.72
C ALA A 115 -8.33 -16.74 11.00
N ALA A 116 -9.62 -16.97 10.87
CA ALA A 116 -10.49 -17.25 11.99
C ALA A 116 -10.13 -18.59 12.64
#